data_95c6bd9740a2d0e0a3a54f5894ebce4d
#
_entry.id   95c6bd9740a2d0e0a3a54f5894ebce4d
#
_cell.length_a   1.000
_cell.length_b   1.000
_cell.length_c   1.000
_cell.angle_alpha   90.00
_cell.angle_beta   90.00
_cell.angle_gamma   90.00
#
_symmetry.space_group_name_H-M   'P 1'
#
loop_
_entity.id
_entity.type
_entity.pdbx_description
1 polymer ?
#
loop_
_entity_poly.entity_id
_entity_poly.type
_entity_poly.pdbx_seq_one_letter_code
_entity_poly.pdbx_strand_id
1 'polypeptide(L)'
;MEYPTDVFFNTINLKEVRDFYKDRFIDGGSFDFVIVGDFEYEKIEPLIEKYIGSLPNLKRKDPPIDHGIRYTRNREYNEYREDNAKKAEIFRVYFKDYKYSLRDKTKVYLLFSVLDKLLFDNVREKDNLVYSISASKYFDQKIPEELLSFYIYYSADPNNVDQINTRIEELIKSIQNKEFDQQIFKDQKLALKKDFEASLKTNNYWLTSIVNAEKYNQNIEQVTYLNNIVDSITLNETSKLAIKLFDDKYFEDVSYIAE
;
A
#
# COMPACT_ATOMS: atom_id res chain seq x y z
N MET A 1 -9.86 -0.63 -19.71
CA MET A 1 -9.12 0.63 -19.99
C MET A 1 -8.25 0.34 -21.18
N GLU A 2 -8.41 1.04 -22.29
CA GLU A 2 -7.57 0.82 -23.47
C GLU A 2 -6.18 1.41 -23.22
N TYR A 3 -5.15 0.73 -23.70
CA TYR A 3 -3.78 1.25 -23.63
C TYR A 3 -3.69 2.52 -24.49
N PRO A 4 -2.97 3.57 -24.02
CA PRO A 4 -2.78 4.77 -24.80
C PRO A 4 -2.00 4.43 -26.10
N THR A 5 -2.61 4.73 -27.23
CA THR A 5 -2.04 4.54 -28.57
C THR A 5 -1.50 5.83 -29.11
N ASP A 6 -0.71 5.79 -30.21
CA ASP A 6 -0.26 7.00 -30.91
C ASP A 6 -1.45 7.87 -31.34
N VAL A 7 -2.58 7.25 -31.71
CA VAL A 7 -3.82 7.97 -32.03
C VAL A 7 -4.31 8.75 -30.81
N PHE A 8 -4.32 8.14 -29.62
CA PHE A 8 -4.70 8.81 -28.37
C PHE A 8 -3.77 10.00 -28.09
N PHE A 9 -2.46 9.81 -28.16
CA PHE A 9 -1.50 10.89 -27.89
C PHE A 9 -1.66 12.06 -28.89
N ASN A 10 -1.97 11.79 -30.15
CA ASN A 10 -2.20 12.81 -31.17
C ASN A 10 -3.51 13.59 -30.96
N THR A 11 -4.43 13.12 -30.12
CA THR A 11 -5.65 13.87 -29.74
C THR A 11 -5.42 14.86 -28.62
N ILE A 12 -4.29 14.81 -27.93
CA ILE A 12 -4.00 15.69 -26.80
C ILE A 12 -3.81 17.15 -27.28
N ASN A 13 -4.69 18.01 -26.82
CA ASN A 13 -4.66 19.44 -27.14
C ASN A 13 -4.10 20.23 -25.95
N LEU A 14 -2.94 20.85 -26.11
CA LEU A 14 -2.27 21.60 -25.05
C LEU A 14 -3.16 22.73 -24.47
N LYS A 15 -3.96 23.39 -25.31
CA LYS A 15 -4.88 24.46 -24.85
C LYS A 15 -5.96 23.87 -23.91
N GLU A 16 -6.55 22.74 -24.28
CA GLU A 16 -7.57 22.09 -23.46
C GLU A 16 -7.00 21.58 -22.13
N VAL A 17 -5.81 20.97 -22.14
CA VAL A 17 -5.10 20.55 -20.93
C VAL A 17 -4.82 21.73 -20.00
N ARG A 18 -4.33 22.84 -20.56
CA ARG A 18 -4.04 24.06 -19.80
C ARG A 18 -5.32 24.70 -19.23
N ASP A 19 -6.40 24.75 -20.01
CA ASP A 19 -7.66 25.34 -19.58
C ASP A 19 -8.29 24.47 -18.48
N PHE A 20 -8.24 23.13 -18.60
CA PHE A 20 -8.66 22.20 -17.56
C PHE A 20 -7.83 22.37 -16.28
N TYR A 21 -6.49 22.42 -16.40
CA TYR A 21 -5.62 22.63 -15.24
C TYR A 21 -5.94 23.96 -14.53
N LYS A 22 -6.08 25.05 -15.27
CA LYS A 22 -6.43 26.34 -14.69
C LYS A 22 -7.78 26.31 -13.99
N ASP A 23 -8.79 25.68 -14.60
CA ASP A 23 -10.11 25.56 -14.00
C ASP A 23 -10.06 24.79 -12.67
N ARG A 24 -9.28 23.72 -12.60
CA ARG A 24 -9.21 22.86 -11.40
C ARG A 24 -8.33 23.45 -10.28
N PHE A 25 -7.28 24.17 -10.61
CA PHE A 25 -6.28 24.65 -9.67
C PHE A 25 -6.31 26.17 -9.40
N ILE A 26 -7.32 26.88 -9.87
CA ILE A 26 -7.42 28.33 -9.68
C ILE A 26 -7.90 28.69 -8.25
N ASP A 27 -8.67 27.83 -7.61
CA ASP A 27 -9.27 28.11 -6.30
C ASP A 27 -8.33 27.64 -5.18
N GLY A 28 -7.47 28.54 -4.68
CA GLY A 28 -6.59 28.29 -3.56
C GLY A 28 -7.34 27.94 -2.26
N GLY A 29 -8.59 28.39 -2.12
CA GLY A 29 -9.45 28.08 -0.97
C GLY A 29 -9.95 26.62 -0.94
N SER A 30 -9.70 25.85 -2.01
CA SER A 30 -10.02 24.41 -2.07
C SER A 30 -8.84 23.49 -1.69
N PHE A 31 -7.67 24.07 -1.33
CA PHE A 31 -6.47 23.33 -0.99
C PHE A 31 -6.16 23.43 0.50
N ASP A 32 -5.72 22.32 1.07
CA ASP A 32 -5.08 22.27 2.39
C ASP A 32 -3.56 22.31 2.19
N PHE A 33 -2.90 23.31 2.80
CA PHE A 33 -1.46 23.48 2.71
C PHE A 33 -0.80 23.01 3.99
N VAL A 34 0.05 22.01 3.90
CA VAL A 34 0.80 21.47 5.04
C VAL A 34 2.30 21.72 4.83
N ILE A 35 2.92 22.42 5.78
CA ILE A 35 4.34 22.76 5.75
C ILE A 35 5.00 22.14 6.98
N VAL A 36 6.01 21.34 6.78
CA VAL A 36 6.78 20.67 7.84
C VAL A 36 8.27 20.93 7.61
N GLY A 37 8.96 21.42 8.64
CA GLY A 37 10.38 21.70 8.55
C GLY A 37 10.91 22.45 9.76
N ASP A 38 12.21 22.77 9.74
CA ASP A 38 12.87 23.62 10.71
C ASP A 38 12.80 25.08 10.24
N PHE A 39 11.80 25.82 10.71
CA PHE A 39 11.61 27.23 10.36
C PHE A 39 11.12 28.05 11.56
N GLU A 40 11.46 29.34 11.56
CA GLU A 40 10.91 30.31 12.50
C GLU A 40 9.58 30.83 11.95
N TYR A 41 8.51 30.72 12.75
CA TYR A 41 7.16 31.09 12.33
C TYR A 41 7.08 32.53 11.82
N GLU A 42 7.71 33.47 12.52
CA GLU A 42 7.72 34.89 12.20
C GLU A 42 8.38 35.21 10.85
N LYS A 43 9.27 34.32 10.37
CA LYS A 43 9.92 34.45 9.07
C LYS A 43 9.11 33.87 7.94
N ILE A 44 8.39 32.76 8.19
CA ILE A 44 7.62 32.09 7.16
C ILE A 44 6.21 32.68 6.98
N GLU A 45 5.60 33.21 8.05
CA GLU A 45 4.26 33.79 8.02
C GLU A 45 4.05 34.84 6.93
N PRO A 46 4.93 35.85 6.74
CA PRO A 46 4.78 36.83 5.66
C PRO A 46 4.86 36.21 4.26
N LEU A 47 5.60 35.11 4.12
CA LEU A 47 5.68 34.38 2.85
C LEU A 47 4.42 33.57 2.58
N ILE A 48 3.85 32.95 3.63
CA ILE A 48 2.56 32.25 3.53
C ILE A 48 1.46 33.24 3.16
N GLU A 49 1.37 34.37 3.82
CA GLU A 49 0.40 35.41 3.49
C GLU A 49 0.55 35.91 2.05
N LYS A 50 1.79 36.16 1.63
CA LYS A 50 2.09 36.67 0.28
C LYS A 50 1.79 35.66 -0.81
N TYR A 51 2.16 34.40 -0.65
CA TYR A 51 2.12 33.40 -1.74
C TYR A 51 0.91 32.46 -1.66
N ILE A 52 0.42 32.15 -0.47
CA ILE A 52 -0.73 31.28 -0.26
C ILE A 52 -1.98 32.12 0.01
N GLY A 53 -1.89 33.06 0.95
CA GLY A 53 -3.01 33.92 1.33
C GLY A 53 -3.51 34.84 0.21
N SER A 54 -2.68 35.11 -0.80
CA SER A 54 -3.06 35.87 -2.01
C SER A 54 -3.72 35.03 -3.11
N LEU A 55 -3.81 33.72 -2.96
CA LEU A 55 -4.48 32.86 -3.95
C LEU A 55 -5.99 33.17 -3.99
N PRO A 56 -6.62 33.08 -5.17
CA PRO A 56 -8.06 33.23 -5.29
C PRO A 56 -8.82 32.26 -4.38
N ASN A 57 -9.89 32.72 -3.74
CA ASN A 57 -10.79 31.89 -2.97
C ASN A 57 -12.20 31.99 -3.58
N LEU A 58 -12.51 31.06 -4.46
CA LEU A 58 -13.78 30.99 -5.18
C LEU A 58 -14.84 30.20 -4.43
N LYS A 59 -14.51 29.65 -3.26
CA LYS A 59 -15.38 28.76 -2.44
C LYS A 59 -15.94 27.58 -3.23
N ARG A 60 -15.17 27.10 -4.19
CA ARG A 60 -15.55 25.95 -5.01
C ARG A 60 -15.63 24.67 -4.15
N LYS A 61 -16.59 23.83 -4.46
CA LYS A 61 -16.75 22.50 -3.86
C LYS A 61 -16.90 21.49 -4.97
N ASP A 62 -15.91 20.66 -5.16
CA ASP A 62 -15.90 19.57 -6.11
C ASP A 62 -15.97 18.23 -5.34
N PRO A 63 -17.18 17.71 -5.04
CA PRO A 63 -17.27 16.42 -4.35
C PRO A 63 -16.77 15.30 -5.27
N PRO A 64 -16.19 14.24 -4.71
CA PRO A 64 -15.78 13.08 -5.48
C PRO A 64 -17.02 12.42 -6.13
N ILE A 65 -16.86 11.99 -7.37
CA ILE A 65 -17.89 11.26 -8.11
C ILE A 65 -17.52 9.78 -8.12
N ASP A 66 -18.39 8.95 -7.56
CA ASP A 66 -18.24 7.51 -7.63
C ASP A 66 -18.83 6.99 -8.96
N HIS A 67 -17.96 6.54 -9.86
CA HIS A 67 -18.36 5.97 -11.15
C HIS A 67 -18.70 4.47 -11.08
N GLY A 68 -18.75 3.90 -9.88
CA GLY A 68 -19.06 2.47 -9.68
C GLY A 68 -17.94 1.51 -10.08
N ILE A 69 -16.73 2.03 -10.37
CA ILE A 69 -15.59 1.18 -10.71
C ILE A 69 -15.12 0.49 -9.42
N ARG A 70 -15.03 -0.84 -9.46
CA ARG A 70 -14.62 -1.67 -8.32
C ARG A 70 -13.62 -2.74 -8.76
N TYR A 71 -12.79 -3.16 -7.83
CA TYR A 71 -11.94 -4.32 -8.02
C TYR A 71 -12.78 -5.60 -8.04
N THR A 72 -12.33 -6.59 -8.80
CA THR A 72 -12.92 -7.92 -8.76
C THR A 72 -12.82 -8.53 -7.35
N ARG A 73 -13.88 -9.22 -6.93
CA ARG A 73 -13.95 -9.91 -5.63
C ARG A 73 -13.96 -11.44 -5.82
N ASN A 74 -13.92 -11.88 -7.07
CA ASN A 74 -13.90 -13.28 -7.41
C ASN A 74 -12.45 -13.73 -7.67
N ARG A 75 -12.21 -15.02 -7.46
CA ARG A 75 -10.95 -15.62 -7.90
C ARG A 75 -10.91 -15.58 -9.43
N GLU A 76 -9.87 -14.99 -9.95
CA GLU A 76 -9.58 -14.94 -11.39
C GLU A 76 -8.13 -15.39 -11.58
N TYR A 77 -7.86 -16.04 -12.70
CA TYR A 77 -6.55 -16.49 -13.09
C TYR A 77 -6.27 -15.97 -14.50
N ASN A 78 -5.21 -15.21 -14.67
CA ASN A 78 -4.74 -14.71 -15.94
C ASN A 78 -3.32 -15.21 -16.18
N GLU A 79 -3.10 -15.83 -17.33
CA GLU A 79 -1.79 -16.29 -17.73
C GLU A 79 -1.41 -15.68 -19.08
N TYR A 80 -0.25 -15.05 -19.12
CA TYR A 80 0.37 -14.53 -20.34
C TYR A 80 1.69 -15.27 -20.54
N ARG A 81 1.81 -16.01 -21.62
CA ARG A 81 2.98 -16.84 -21.90
C ARG A 81 3.64 -16.43 -23.22
N GLU A 82 4.96 -16.23 -23.16
CA GLU A 82 5.81 -16.12 -24.34
C GLU A 82 6.53 -17.45 -24.57
N ASP A 83 6.72 -17.81 -25.87
CA ASP A 83 7.47 -19.01 -26.25
C ASP A 83 8.91 -18.91 -25.73
N ASN A 84 9.41 -20.02 -25.20
CA ASN A 84 10.75 -20.13 -24.61
C ASN A 84 11.02 -19.21 -23.41
N ALA A 85 9.98 -18.82 -22.66
CA ALA A 85 10.14 -18.02 -21.46
C ALA A 85 11.09 -18.69 -20.46
N LYS A 86 12.10 -17.95 -20.00
CA LYS A 86 13.08 -18.39 -18.99
C LYS A 86 12.75 -17.91 -17.60
N LYS A 87 11.82 -16.97 -17.49
CA LYS A 87 11.40 -16.34 -16.24
C LYS A 87 9.88 -16.30 -16.17
N ALA A 88 9.35 -16.57 -14.99
CA ALA A 88 7.95 -16.31 -14.65
C ALA A 88 7.88 -15.20 -13.59
N GLU A 89 6.93 -14.30 -13.73
CA GLU A 89 6.56 -13.31 -12.74
C GLU A 89 5.11 -13.54 -12.31
N ILE A 90 4.88 -13.68 -11.01
CA ILE A 90 3.58 -14.03 -10.47
C ILE A 90 3.14 -13.00 -9.45
N PHE A 91 1.89 -12.54 -9.60
CA PHE A 91 1.21 -11.69 -8.65
C PHE A 91 -0.04 -12.43 -8.14
N ARG A 92 -0.09 -12.71 -6.86
CA ARG A 92 -1.29 -13.19 -6.17
C ARG A 92 -1.92 -12.02 -5.43
N VAL A 93 -2.95 -11.43 -6.01
CA VAL A 93 -3.57 -10.19 -5.53
C VAL A 93 -4.86 -10.49 -4.80
N TYR A 94 -5.06 -9.83 -3.67
CA TYR A 94 -6.22 -9.98 -2.80
C TYR A 94 -6.88 -8.62 -2.57
N PHE A 95 -8.20 -8.59 -2.55
CA PHE A 95 -9.01 -7.42 -2.23
C PHE A 95 -9.97 -7.76 -1.10
N LYS A 96 -9.90 -7.00 0.00
CA LYS A 96 -10.73 -7.22 1.19
C LYS A 96 -11.37 -5.93 1.67
N ASP A 97 -12.65 -6.00 1.98
CA ASP A 97 -13.31 -4.92 2.72
C ASP A 97 -12.67 -4.81 4.10
N TYR A 98 -12.15 -3.64 4.41
CA TYR A 98 -11.36 -3.46 5.63
C TYR A 98 -11.52 -2.06 6.20
N LYS A 99 -12.27 -1.95 7.29
CA LYS A 99 -12.41 -0.66 7.99
C LYS A 99 -11.07 -0.22 8.55
N TYR A 100 -10.70 1.02 8.21
CA TYR A 100 -9.46 1.60 8.66
C TYR A 100 -9.50 1.97 10.14
N SER A 101 -8.51 1.51 10.90
CA SER A 101 -8.07 2.09 12.15
C SER A 101 -6.55 2.00 12.23
N LEU A 102 -5.89 2.90 12.97
CA LEU A 102 -4.43 2.85 13.10
C LEU A 102 -3.98 1.50 13.68
N ARG A 103 -4.73 0.95 14.65
CA ARG A 103 -4.43 -0.36 15.24
C ARG A 103 -4.57 -1.49 14.21
N ASP A 104 -5.64 -1.47 13.41
CA ASP A 104 -5.84 -2.52 12.40
C ASP A 104 -4.81 -2.43 11.27
N LYS A 105 -4.49 -1.22 10.84
CA LYS A 105 -3.38 -0.97 9.93
C LYS A 105 -2.06 -1.54 10.48
N THR A 106 -1.75 -1.27 11.74
CA THR A 106 -0.53 -1.77 12.40
C THR A 106 -0.51 -3.30 12.47
N LYS A 107 -1.65 -3.94 12.77
CA LYS A 107 -1.77 -5.42 12.73
C LYS A 107 -1.46 -5.99 11.34
N VAL A 108 -2.00 -5.37 10.30
CA VAL A 108 -1.71 -5.77 8.91
C VAL A 108 -0.23 -5.61 8.60
N TYR A 109 0.37 -4.47 8.96
CA TYR A 109 1.81 -4.26 8.75
C TYR A 109 2.65 -5.32 9.45
N LEU A 110 2.33 -5.66 10.70
CA LEU A 110 3.04 -6.69 11.45
C LEU A 110 2.86 -8.09 10.83
N LEU A 111 1.64 -8.45 10.43
CA LEU A 111 1.38 -9.71 9.73
C LEU A 111 2.22 -9.83 8.46
N PHE A 112 2.24 -8.78 7.65
CA PHE A 112 2.99 -8.79 6.39
C PHE A 112 4.50 -8.77 6.60
N SER A 113 5.00 -8.13 7.67
CA SER A 113 6.44 -8.21 8.02
C SER A 113 6.84 -9.63 8.43
N VAL A 114 5.99 -10.34 9.16
CA VAL A 114 6.22 -11.76 9.51
C VAL A 114 6.15 -12.63 8.26
N LEU A 115 5.15 -12.46 7.41
CA LEU A 115 5.01 -13.22 6.17
C LEU A 115 6.21 -12.99 5.24
N ASP A 116 6.57 -11.74 5.00
CA ASP A 116 7.69 -11.38 4.12
C ASP A 116 9.00 -12.00 4.61
N LYS A 117 9.26 -11.97 5.92
CA LYS A 117 10.41 -12.63 6.53
C LYS A 117 10.39 -14.15 6.32
N LEU A 118 9.25 -14.81 6.52
CA LEU A 118 9.09 -16.24 6.30
C LEU A 118 9.27 -16.62 4.83
N LEU A 119 8.72 -15.84 3.91
CA LEU A 119 8.89 -16.04 2.47
C LEU A 119 10.35 -15.92 2.07
N PHE A 120 11.02 -14.86 2.53
CA PHE A 120 12.43 -14.64 2.23
C PHE A 120 13.30 -15.80 2.77
N ASP A 121 13.19 -16.12 4.05
CA ASP A 121 14.04 -17.12 4.70
C ASP A 121 13.83 -18.53 4.14
N ASN A 122 12.59 -18.90 3.84
CA ASN A 122 12.29 -20.26 3.41
C ASN A 122 12.36 -20.44 1.89
N VAL A 123 11.69 -19.57 1.12
CA VAL A 123 11.56 -19.78 -0.33
C VAL A 123 12.81 -19.30 -1.07
N ARG A 124 13.40 -18.17 -0.64
CA ARG A 124 14.57 -17.61 -1.30
C ARG A 124 15.87 -18.19 -0.73
N GLU A 125 16.11 -18.07 0.58
CA GLU A 125 17.41 -18.41 1.16
C GLU A 125 17.60 -19.93 1.35
N LYS A 126 16.59 -20.62 1.87
CA LYS A 126 16.66 -22.05 2.17
C LYS A 126 16.42 -22.91 0.94
N ASP A 127 15.30 -22.71 0.28
CA ASP A 127 14.84 -23.56 -0.82
C ASP A 127 15.42 -23.09 -2.17
N ASN A 128 15.91 -21.85 -2.27
CA ASN A 128 16.52 -21.22 -3.47
C ASN A 128 15.64 -21.34 -4.74
N LEU A 129 14.32 -21.18 -4.58
CA LEU A 129 13.34 -21.40 -5.64
C LEU A 129 13.03 -20.14 -6.46
N VAL A 130 13.38 -18.95 -5.95
CA VAL A 130 12.98 -17.67 -6.53
C VAL A 130 14.17 -16.73 -6.73
N TYR A 131 14.09 -15.85 -7.73
CA TYR A 131 15.01 -14.73 -7.88
C TYR A 131 14.64 -13.60 -6.91
N SER A 132 13.34 -13.35 -6.76
CA SER A 132 12.80 -12.39 -5.79
C SER A 132 11.43 -12.84 -5.29
N ILE A 133 11.10 -12.48 -4.05
CA ILE A 133 9.80 -12.71 -3.44
C ILE A 133 9.49 -11.59 -2.44
N SER A 134 8.25 -11.12 -2.41
CA SER A 134 7.79 -10.12 -1.45
C SER A 134 6.29 -10.18 -1.21
N ALA A 135 5.87 -9.68 -0.05
CA ALA A 135 4.47 -9.47 0.30
C ALA A 135 4.21 -7.97 0.55
N SER A 136 3.30 -7.38 -0.19
CA SER A 136 2.96 -5.96 -0.12
C SER A 136 1.49 -5.72 0.17
N LYS A 137 1.16 -4.55 0.74
CA LYS A 137 -0.18 -4.17 1.18
C LYS A 137 -0.43 -2.68 0.99
N TYR A 138 -1.67 -2.35 0.61
CA TYR A 138 -2.13 -0.99 0.41
C TYR A 138 -3.51 -0.81 1.05
N PHE A 139 -3.75 0.37 1.61
CA PHE A 139 -5.04 0.74 2.17
C PHE A 139 -5.63 1.89 1.36
N ASP A 140 -6.76 1.64 0.72
CA ASP A 140 -7.60 2.69 0.17
C ASP A 140 -8.57 3.16 1.24
N GLN A 141 -8.42 4.42 1.64
CA GLN A 141 -9.19 4.99 2.74
C GLN A 141 -10.35 5.82 2.19
N LYS A 142 -11.58 5.36 2.36
CA LYS A 142 -12.87 6.01 2.11
C LYS A 142 -13.38 6.10 0.68
N ILE A 143 -12.59 6.36 -0.36
CA ILE A 143 -13.13 6.65 -1.68
C ILE A 143 -12.48 5.73 -2.72
N PRO A 144 -13.27 4.98 -3.47
CA PRO A 144 -14.74 4.84 -3.41
C PRO A 144 -15.23 4.02 -2.21
N GLU A 145 -14.36 3.26 -1.55
CA GLU A 145 -14.65 2.38 -0.42
C GLU A 145 -13.41 2.15 0.45
N GLU A 146 -13.62 1.73 1.70
CA GLU A 146 -12.51 1.32 2.57
C GLU A 146 -12.06 -0.09 2.16
N LEU A 147 -10.88 -0.18 1.54
CA LEU A 147 -10.34 -1.40 0.96
C LEU A 147 -8.93 -1.65 1.46
N LEU A 148 -8.61 -2.92 1.73
CA LEU A 148 -7.26 -3.44 1.84
C LEU A 148 -6.97 -4.26 0.58
N SER A 149 -6.04 -3.80 -0.24
CA SER A 149 -5.44 -4.60 -1.30
C SER A 149 -4.06 -5.07 -0.88
N PHE A 150 -3.71 -6.31 -1.20
CA PHE A 150 -2.40 -6.83 -0.94
C PHE A 150 -2.03 -7.90 -1.95
N TYR A 151 -0.75 -8.12 -2.12
CA TYR A 151 -0.27 -9.15 -3.04
C TYR A 151 0.99 -9.83 -2.52
N ILE A 152 1.18 -11.06 -2.99
CA ILE A 152 2.44 -11.77 -2.95
C ILE A 152 2.98 -11.79 -4.37
N TYR A 153 4.16 -11.24 -4.55
CA TYR A 153 4.88 -11.23 -5.82
C TYR A 153 6.10 -12.13 -5.71
N TYR A 154 6.37 -12.88 -6.76
CA TYR A 154 7.66 -13.53 -6.93
C TYR A 154 8.06 -13.66 -8.40
N SER A 155 9.37 -13.78 -8.63
CA SER A 155 9.92 -14.12 -9.94
C SER A 155 10.82 -15.34 -9.82
N ALA A 156 10.68 -16.28 -10.75
CA ALA A 156 11.32 -17.60 -10.68
C ALA A 156 11.50 -18.25 -12.04
N ASP A 157 12.19 -19.39 -12.07
CA ASP A 157 12.12 -20.33 -13.18
C ASP A 157 10.67 -20.86 -13.34
N PRO A 158 10.10 -20.86 -14.55
CA PRO A 158 8.75 -21.36 -14.79
C PRO A 158 8.47 -22.76 -14.23
N ASN A 159 9.48 -23.63 -14.20
CA ASN A 159 9.35 -24.99 -13.69
C ASN A 159 9.14 -25.07 -12.17
N ASN A 160 9.47 -24.02 -11.45
CA ASN A 160 9.36 -23.96 -9.98
C ASN A 160 8.02 -23.39 -9.49
N VAL A 161 7.17 -22.86 -10.36
CA VAL A 161 5.95 -22.11 -10.00
C VAL A 161 5.03 -22.90 -9.07
N ASP A 162 4.72 -24.16 -9.39
CA ASP A 162 3.83 -24.99 -8.58
C ASP A 162 4.40 -25.28 -7.19
N GLN A 163 5.72 -25.55 -7.13
CA GLN A 163 6.40 -25.78 -5.86
C GLN A 163 6.42 -24.52 -4.99
N ILE A 164 6.67 -23.37 -5.60
CA ILE A 164 6.66 -22.07 -4.89
C ILE A 164 5.27 -21.77 -4.37
N ASN A 165 4.23 -21.96 -5.19
CA ASN A 165 2.84 -21.75 -4.78
C ASN A 165 2.46 -22.61 -3.58
N THR A 166 2.81 -23.91 -3.61
CA THR A 166 2.61 -24.83 -2.49
C THR A 166 3.34 -24.33 -1.23
N ARG A 167 4.58 -23.91 -1.39
CA ARG A 167 5.39 -23.41 -0.28
C ARG A 167 4.83 -22.13 0.36
N ILE A 168 4.36 -21.20 -0.45
CA ILE A 168 3.68 -19.99 0.02
C ILE A 168 2.45 -20.34 0.88
N GLU A 169 1.63 -21.30 0.41
CA GLU A 169 0.43 -21.73 1.14
C GLU A 169 0.77 -22.40 2.47
N GLU A 170 1.82 -23.22 2.51
CA GLU A 170 2.31 -23.83 3.76
C GLU A 170 2.74 -22.75 4.78
N LEU A 171 3.47 -21.71 4.32
CA LEU A 171 3.92 -20.63 5.19
C LEU A 171 2.76 -19.79 5.70
N ILE A 172 1.76 -19.49 4.86
CA ILE A 172 0.53 -18.81 5.28
C ILE A 172 -0.19 -19.66 6.35
N LYS A 173 -0.36 -20.96 6.12
CA LYS A 173 -0.96 -21.89 7.09
C LYS A 173 -0.17 -21.96 8.40
N SER A 174 1.15 -21.91 8.33
CA SER A 174 1.99 -21.89 9.54
C SER A 174 1.72 -20.65 10.41
N ILE A 175 1.47 -19.47 9.79
CA ILE A 175 1.07 -18.26 10.52
C ILE A 175 -0.33 -18.43 11.12
N GLN A 176 -1.28 -18.96 10.36
CA GLN A 176 -2.65 -19.21 10.80
C GLN A 176 -2.70 -20.13 12.02
N ASN A 177 -1.88 -21.17 12.02
CA ASN A 177 -1.79 -22.17 13.07
C ASN A 177 -0.80 -21.79 14.20
N LYS A 178 0.01 -20.74 14.03
CA LYS A 178 1.12 -20.36 14.94
C LYS A 178 2.25 -21.41 14.98
N GLU A 179 2.45 -22.12 13.88
CA GLU A 179 3.43 -23.22 13.71
C GLU A 179 4.71 -22.73 13.01
N PHE A 180 5.21 -21.57 13.40
CA PHE A 180 6.48 -21.01 12.95
C PHE A 180 7.31 -20.55 14.15
N ASP A 181 8.57 -20.21 13.92
CA ASP A 181 9.42 -19.68 15.00
C ASP A 181 8.85 -18.33 15.50
N GLN A 182 8.27 -18.38 16.71
CA GLN A 182 7.65 -17.22 17.33
C GLN A 182 8.65 -16.10 17.66
N GLN A 183 9.94 -16.37 17.62
CA GLN A 183 10.95 -15.32 17.73
C GLN A 183 10.85 -14.33 16.57
N ILE A 184 10.54 -14.81 15.35
CA ILE A 184 10.29 -13.96 14.18
C ILE A 184 9.22 -12.90 14.49
N PHE A 185 8.09 -13.30 15.11
CA PHE A 185 7.05 -12.35 15.48
C PHE A 185 7.55 -11.27 16.45
N LYS A 186 8.33 -11.63 17.44
CA LYS A 186 8.92 -10.68 18.42
C LYS A 186 9.91 -9.73 17.75
N ASP A 187 10.75 -10.27 16.87
CA ASP A 187 11.75 -9.51 16.14
C ASP A 187 11.10 -8.51 15.19
N GLN A 188 10.02 -8.91 14.48
CA GLN A 188 9.27 -8.00 13.61
C GLN A 188 8.55 -6.90 14.41
N LYS A 189 8.03 -7.18 15.61
CA LYS A 189 7.51 -6.13 16.49
C LYS A 189 8.60 -5.13 16.87
N LEU A 190 9.78 -5.60 17.23
CA LEU A 190 10.91 -4.74 17.59
C LEU A 190 11.39 -3.90 16.39
N ALA A 191 11.49 -4.51 15.20
CA ALA A 191 11.86 -3.82 13.97
C ALA A 191 10.85 -2.71 13.66
N LEU A 192 9.56 -3.00 13.69
CA LEU A 192 8.49 -2.01 13.45
C LEU A 192 8.55 -0.82 14.42
N LYS A 193 8.87 -1.07 15.69
CA LYS A 193 9.06 0.01 16.68
C LYS A 193 10.27 0.88 16.37
N LYS A 194 11.41 0.26 16.00
CA LYS A 194 12.62 1.00 15.61
C LYS A 194 12.41 1.84 14.35
N ASP A 195 11.74 1.30 13.36
CA ASP A 195 11.41 2.01 12.13
C ASP A 195 10.49 3.20 12.41
N PHE A 196 9.53 3.03 13.31
CA PHE A 196 8.67 4.12 13.76
C PHE A 196 9.49 5.22 14.47
N GLU A 197 10.35 4.88 15.43
CA GLU A 197 11.21 5.83 16.13
C GLU A 197 12.15 6.59 15.19
N ALA A 198 12.66 5.92 14.16
CA ALA A 198 13.44 6.56 13.11
C ALA A 198 12.58 7.51 12.26
N SER A 199 11.36 7.09 11.91
CA SER A 199 10.42 7.87 11.12
C SER A 199 10.01 9.18 11.78
N LEU A 200 9.81 9.18 13.10
CA LEU A 200 9.50 10.39 13.90
C LEU A 200 10.52 11.53 13.76
N LYS A 201 11.75 11.21 13.32
CA LYS A 201 12.84 12.16 13.11
C LYS A 201 12.84 12.76 11.71
N THR A 202 11.89 12.40 10.85
CA THR A 202 11.85 12.81 9.45
C THR A 202 10.67 13.73 9.16
N ASN A 203 10.92 14.79 8.39
CA ASN A 203 9.85 15.70 7.94
C ASN A 203 8.78 14.96 7.13
N ASN A 204 9.20 13.99 6.31
CA ASN A 204 8.28 13.22 5.45
C ASN A 204 7.24 12.44 6.27
N TYR A 205 7.62 11.87 7.39
CA TYR A 205 6.69 11.17 8.28
C TYR A 205 5.61 12.12 8.79
N TRP A 206 5.99 13.28 9.30
CA TRP A 206 5.06 14.28 9.83
C TRP A 206 4.17 14.86 8.74
N LEU A 207 4.75 15.22 7.60
CA LEU A 207 3.99 15.71 6.43
C LEU A 207 2.90 14.71 6.03
N THR A 208 3.29 13.46 5.82
CA THR A 208 2.34 12.41 5.40
C THR A 208 1.28 12.14 6.48
N SER A 209 1.68 12.14 7.75
CA SER A 209 0.76 11.90 8.87
C SER A 209 -0.27 13.01 9.02
N ILE A 210 0.14 14.28 8.91
CA ILE A 210 -0.75 15.44 8.99
C ILE A 210 -1.70 15.45 7.79
N VAL A 211 -1.18 15.30 6.57
CA VAL A 211 -2.01 15.24 5.34
C VAL A 211 -3.06 14.13 5.42
N ASN A 212 -2.67 12.94 5.92
CA ASN A 212 -3.62 11.84 6.07
C ASN A 212 -4.65 12.11 7.18
N ALA A 213 -4.24 12.72 8.29
CA ALA A 213 -5.14 13.07 9.37
C ALA A 213 -6.22 14.05 8.90
N GLU A 214 -5.84 15.10 8.18
CA GLU A 214 -6.77 16.08 7.57
C GLU A 214 -7.67 15.41 6.53
N LYS A 215 -7.08 14.74 5.54
CA LYS A 215 -7.81 14.09 4.45
C LYS A 215 -8.88 13.10 4.93
N TYR A 216 -8.60 12.37 6.00
CA TYR A 216 -9.45 11.29 6.50
C TYR A 216 -10.14 11.63 7.83
N ASN A 217 -10.01 12.87 8.31
CA ASN A 217 -10.56 13.33 9.57
C ASN A 217 -10.18 12.40 10.75
N GLN A 218 -8.87 12.16 10.90
CA GLN A 218 -8.29 11.29 11.91
C GLN A 218 -7.61 12.13 13.03
N ASN A 219 -7.56 11.61 14.24
CA ASN A 219 -6.81 12.25 15.31
C ASN A 219 -5.30 12.08 15.09
N ILE A 220 -4.59 13.16 14.81
CA ILE A 220 -3.13 13.17 14.58
C ILE A 220 -2.35 12.68 15.82
N GLU A 221 -2.85 12.87 17.04
CA GLU A 221 -2.16 12.42 18.24
C GLU A 221 -1.91 10.90 18.22
N GLN A 222 -2.79 10.12 17.57
CA GLN A 222 -2.65 8.67 17.51
C GLN A 222 -1.33 8.23 16.86
N VAL A 223 -0.75 9.04 15.98
CA VAL A 223 0.52 8.69 15.32
C VAL A 223 1.70 8.67 16.29
N THR A 224 1.61 9.32 17.43
CA THR A 224 2.66 9.32 18.47
C THR A 224 2.62 8.08 19.37
N TYR A 225 1.53 7.30 19.35
CA TYR A 225 1.32 6.13 20.22
C TYR A 225 1.56 4.79 19.52
N LEU A 226 2.20 4.77 18.36
CA LEU A 226 2.36 3.54 17.56
C LEU A 226 3.08 2.44 18.34
N ASN A 227 4.11 2.77 19.14
CA ASN A 227 4.81 1.79 19.98
C ASN A 227 3.88 1.06 20.94
N ASN A 228 2.96 1.78 21.58
CA ASN A 228 1.98 1.17 22.50
C ASN A 228 1.00 0.26 21.73
N ILE A 229 0.62 0.68 20.52
CA ILE A 229 -0.24 -0.13 19.64
C ILE A 229 0.49 -1.43 19.28
N VAL A 230 1.74 -1.34 18.81
CA VAL A 230 2.56 -2.51 18.46
C VAL A 230 2.69 -3.47 19.67
N ASP A 231 2.97 -2.94 20.86
CA ASP A 231 3.11 -3.75 22.07
C ASP A 231 1.81 -4.48 22.43
N SER A 232 0.65 -3.86 22.17
CA SER A 232 -0.66 -4.46 22.45
C SER A 232 -1.09 -5.56 21.48
N ILE A 233 -0.45 -5.69 20.30
CA ILE A 233 -0.82 -6.69 19.30
C ILE A 233 -0.24 -8.05 19.68
N THR A 234 -1.11 -9.05 19.76
CA THR A 234 -0.74 -10.43 20.11
C THR A 234 -0.55 -11.31 18.87
N LEU A 235 0.21 -12.39 19.02
CA LEU A 235 0.34 -13.43 17.99
C LEU A 235 -1.02 -14.02 17.60
N ASN A 236 -1.90 -14.23 18.60
CA ASN A 236 -3.24 -14.76 18.33
C ASN A 236 -4.10 -13.85 17.48
N GLU A 237 -4.03 -12.52 17.66
CA GLU A 237 -4.73 -11.55 16.79
C GLU A 237 -4.15 -11.57 15.38
N THR A 238 -2.82 -11.68 15.24
CA THR A 238 -2.14 -11.74 13.94
C THR A 238 -2.53 -13.01 13.18
N SER A 239 -2.57 -14.18 13.85
CA SER A 239 -3.00 -15.43 13.25
C SER A 239 -4.48 -15.41 12.83
N LYS A 240 -5.36 -14.85 13.66
CA LYS A 240 -6.78 -14.65 13.28
C LYS A 240 -6.93 -13.71 12.09
N LEU A 241 -6.09 -12.68 12.01
CA LEU A 241 -6.07 -11.80 10.86
C LEU A 241 -5.61 -12.53 9.59
N ALA A 242 -4.58 -13.38 9.68
CA ALA A 242 -4.13 -14.21 8.56
C ALA A 242 -5.25 -15.14 8.04
N ILE A 243 -6.03 -15.76 8.93
CA ILE A 243 -7.20 -16.56 8.54
C ILE A 243 -8.23 -15.71 7.79
N LYS A 244 -8.48 -14.48 8.26
CA LYS A 244 -9.46 -13.58 7.62
C LYS A 244 -8.99 -13.08 6.25
N LEU A 245 -7.71 -12.80 6.08
CA LEU A 245 -7.17 -12.19 4.86
C LEU A 245 -6.86 -13.20 3.77
N PHE A 246 -6.27 -14.33 4.13
CA PHE A 246 -5.88 -15.39 3.19
C PHE A 246 -6.97 -16.45 3.10
N ASP A 247 -8.12 -16.08 2.58
CA ASP A 247 -9.15 -17.02 2.13
C ASP A 247 -8.86 -17.40 0.66
N ASP A 248 -9.63 -18.36 0.12
CA ASP A 248 -9.43 -18.89 -1.25
C ASP A 248 -9.83 -17.89 -2.36
N LYS A 249 -10.21 -16.66 -1.99
CA LYS A 249 -10.65 -15.63 -2.94
C LYS A 249 -9.53 -14.65 -3.22
N TYR A 250 -8.78 -14.91 -4.27
CA TYR A 250 -7.76 -14.00 -4.77
C TYR A 250 -7.80 -13.96 -6.31
N PHE A 251 -7.23 -12.91 -6.86
CA PHE A 251 -6.89 -12.76 -8.27
C PHE A 251 -5.43 -13.21 -8.45
N GLU A 252 -5.15 -14.02 -9.47
CA GLU A 252 -3.78 -14.43 -9.78
C GLU A 252 -3.43 -13.98 -11.20
N ASP A 253 -2.35 -13.24 -11.34
CA ASP A 253 -1.79 -12.79 -12.60
C ASP A 253 -0.40 -13.38 -12.77
N VAL A 254 -0.18 -14.10 -13.86
CA VAL A 254 1.04 -14.84 -14.13
C VAL A 254 1.59 -14.43 -15.49
N SER A 255 2.81 -13.94 -15.51
CA SER A 255 3.52 -13.56 -16.73
C SER A 255 4.75 -14.43 -16.90
N TYR A 256 4.91 -15.01 -18.08
CA TYR A 256 6.09 -15.76 -18.50
C TYR A 256 6.89 -14.91 -19.46
N ILE A 257 8.11 -14.57 -19.11
CA ILE A 257 8.93 -13.61 -19.84
C ILE A 257 10.08 -14.36 -20.52
N ALA A 258 10.18 -14.22 -21.85
CA ALA A 258 11.35 -14.63 -22.60
C ALA A 258 12.48 -13.61 -22.43
N GLU A 259 13.74 -14.07 -22.26
CA GLU A 259 14.95 -13.25 -22.24
C GLU A 259 15.79 -13.51 -23.50
#